data_4544a1f0f6df7d9e56a51fa944fe7f28
#
_entry.id   4544a1f0f6df7d9e56a51fa944fe7f28
#
_cell.length_a   1.000
_cell.length_b   1.000
_cell.length_c   1.000
_cell.angle_alpha   90.00
_cell.angle_beta   90.00
_cell.angle_gamma   90.00
#
_symmetry.space_group_name_H-M   'P 1'
#
loop_
_entity.id
_entity.type
_entity.pdbx_description
1 polymer ?
#
loop_
_entity_poly.entity_id
_entity_poly.type
_entity_poly.pdbx_seq_one_letter_code
_entity_poly.pdbx_strand_id
1 'polypeptide(L)'
;MNPYYDANVLYDAGDRAMNGSQFKYASKLYKLNQLLITAKLQKALQNGTYHPKGSMKFRYRERGKERLISSIVTPDKAVNHVICDEVLTPYLQKFLQYDNSASQKGKGVAFHRRRFENDLRNYYREEGTNEGYVLFIDFSGYYANIQHEPCKAVLHELLEKSGLSDELRLITEDLMDEIFKTFEMDVSRFSDEDIEAMMNGKVDPFMNMGVPKELLTGEKMLAKGADIGNQLAQNIGITFPYRIDNYCKIVCGMKHQGRYSDDMHIIHRSKEVLLGVLEGIKKIAAEYGLILNEKKTHICKLSSDYRYLQVKYTLLQNGIVVRRIHPKAITRERRKLKAYKRLLDKGIITIEEIDGYFRSWLSGNYKYMSRDQIYKMNSLYVKLFGRSVTWKKGHGRLRWLMAHPSAA
;
A
#
# COMPACT_ATOMS: atom_id res chain seq x y z
N MET A 1 -15.03 20.94 -18.11
CA MET A 1 -15.50 21.58 -16.84
C MET A 1 -14.45 21.27 -15.78
N ASN A 2 -14.09 22.23 -14.96
CA ASN A 2 -13.07 22.03 -13.92
C ASN A 2 -13.64 21.16 -12.78
N PRO A 3 -13.06 19.98 -12.50
CA PRO A 3 -13.64 19.02 -11.54
C PRO A 3 -13.65 19.56 -10.09
N TYR A 4 -12.77 20.53 -9.77
CA TYR A 4 -12.73 21.15 -8.45
C TYR A 4 -13.91 22.10 -8.20
N TYR A 5 -14.53 22.59 -9.26
CA TYR A 5 -15.65 23.54 -9.21
C TYR A 5 -17.01 22.90 -9.55
N ASP A 6 -17.03 21.60 -9.85
CA ASP A 6 -18.24 20.87 -10.11
C ASP A 6 -18.84 20.30 -8.82
N ALA A 7 -20.03 20.78 -8.47
CA ALA A 7 -20.74 20.34 -7.27
C ALA A 7 -21.07 18.84 -7.28
N ASN A 8 -21.39 18.26 -8.47
CA ASN A 8 -21.71 16.84 -8.58
C ASN A 8 -20.45 16.00 -8.35
N VAL A 9 -19.30 16.38 -8.94
CA VAL A 9 -18.02 15.70 -8.73
C VAL A 9 -17.62 15.72 -7.26
N LEU A 10 -17.76 16.87 -6.58
CA LEU A 10 -17.48 17.02 -5.15
C LEU A 10 -18.45 16.19 -4.29
N TYR A 11 -19.73 16.15 -4.65
CA TYR A 11 -20.73 15.36 -3.95
C TYR A 11 -20.44 13.86 -4.03
N ASP A 12 -20.19 13.35 -5.24
CA ASP A 12 -19.82 11.95 -5.48
C ASP A 12 -18.50 11.57 -4.82
N ALA A 13 -17.52 12.47 -4.80
CA ALA A 13 -16.27 12.31 -4.08
C ALA A 13 -16.51 12.18 -2.57
N GLY A 14 -17.48 12.92 -2.02
CA GLY A 14 -17.93 12.76 -0.64
C GLY A 14 -18.52 11.38 -0.35
N ASP A 15 -19.30 10.82 -1.26
CA ASP A 15 -19.81 9.45 -1.13
C ASP A 15 -18.67 8.41 -1.19
N ARG A 16 -17.72 8.57 -2.11
CA ARG A 16 -16.52 7.72 -2.17
C ARG A 16 -15.70 7.81 -0.87
N ALA A 17 -15.54 8.99 -0.30
CA ALA A 17 -14.81 9.23 0.95
C ALA A 17 -15.38 8.49 2.16
N MET A 18 -16.69 8.16 2.13
CA MET A 18 -17.36 7.42 3.19
C MET A 18 -17.36 5.90 2.99
N ASN A 19 -16.90 5.40 1.84
CA ASN A 19 -16.89 3.96 1.56
C ASN A 19 -16.17 3.17 2.66
N GLY A 20 -16.83 2.12 3.18
CA GLY A 20 -16.30 1.30 4.27
C GLY A 20 -16.37 1.95 5.67
N SER A 21 -16.87 3.18 5.78
CA SER A 21 -17.01 3.89 7.07
C SER A 21 -18.40 4.49 7.32
N GLN A 22 -19.40 4.17 6.51
CA GLN A 22 -20.77 4.70 6.55
C GLN A 22 -21.46 4.50 7.92
N PHE A 23 -21.08 3.45 8.66
CA PHE A 23 -21.61 3.17 10.00
C PHE A 23 -21.08 4.13 11.08
N LYS A 24 -19.96 4.85 10.82
CA LYS A 24 -19.37 5.77 11.79
C LYS A 24 -20.19 7.03 11.94
N TYR A 25 -20.27 7.57 13.17
CA TYR A 25 -21.02 8.79 13.49
C TYR A 25 -20.60 9.97 12.60
N ALA A 26 -19.32 10.22 12.45
CA ALA A 26 -18.81 11.31 11.60
C ALA A 26 -19.26 11.18 10.13
N SER A 27 -19.31 9.96 9.57
CA SER A 27 -19.80 9.73 8.20
C SER A 27 -21.31 9.96 8.09
N LYS A 28 -22.09 9.56 9.12
CA LYS A 28 -23.54 9.82 9.15
C LYS A 28 -23.83 11.32 9.24
N LEU A 29 -23.09 12.04 10.09
CA LEU A 29 -23.24 13.49 10.22
C LEU A 29 -22.86 14.22 8.93
N TYR A 30 -21.78 13.79 8.28
CA TYR A 30 -21.40 14.31 6.95
C TYR A 30 -22.53 14.08 5.93
N LYS A 31 -23.08 12.86 5.85
CA LYS A 31 -24.15 12.53 4.90
C LYS A 31 -25.41 13.38 5.09
N LEU A 32 -25.80 13.63 6.33
CA LEU A 32 -26.94 14.52 6.65
C LEU A 32 -26.73 15.96 6.14
N ASN A 33 -25.50 16.44 6.13
CA ASN A 33 -25.16 17.81 5.75
C ASN A 33 -24.43 17.88 4.39
N GLN A 34 -24.42 16.81 3.60
CA GLN A 34 -23.54 16.67 2.44
C GLN A 34 -23.73 17.78 1.42
N LEU A 35 -24.95 18.16 1.07
CA LEU A 35 -25.21 19.25 0.12
C LEU A 35 -24.64 20.57 0.59
N LEU A 36 -24.88 20.94 1.86
CA LEU A 36 -24.35 22.17 2.45
C LEU A 36 -22.81 22.17 2.48
N ILE A 37 -22.22 21.03 2.87
CA ILE A 37 -20.75 20.89 2.91
C ILE A 37 -20.17 20.97 1.50
N THR A 38 -20.80 20.32 0.51
CA THR A 38 -20.38 20.38 -0.90
C THR A 38 -20.42 21.81 -1.42
N ALA A 39 -21.49 22.56 -1.16
CA ALA A 39 -21.58 23.97 -1.58
C ALA A 39 -20.49 24.86 -0.93
N LYS A 40 -20.19 24.62 0.36
CA LYS A 40 -19.11 25.31 1.07
C LYS A 40 -17.74 24.98 0.50
N LEU A 41 -17.47 23.70 0.22
CA LEU A 41 -16.22 23.25 -0.41
C LEU A 41 -16.06 23.84 -1.81
N GLN A 42 -17.12 23.79 -2.64
CA GLN A 42 -17.09 24.39 -3.97
C GLN A 42 -16.74 25.86 -3.93
N LYS A 43 -17.40 26.63 -3.05
CA LYS A 43 -17.10 28.06 -2.89
C LYS A 43 -15.68 28.31 -2.40
N ALA A 44 -15.19 27.53 -1.45
CA ALA A 44 -13.84 27.66 -0.94
C ALA A 44 -12.77 27.36 -2.00
N LEU A 45 -12.99 26.32 -2.82
CA LEU A 45 -12.11 25.96 -3.92
C LEU A 45 -12.12 27.00 -5.03
N GLN A 46 -13.30 27.53 -5.41
CA GLN A 46 -13.43 28.61 -6.40
C GLN A 46 -12.74 29.90 -5.98
N ASN A 47 -12.77 30.22 -4.69
CA ASN A 47 -12.17 31.43 -4.15
C ASN A 47 -10.69 31.27 -3.73
N GLY A 48 -10.10 30.07 -3.88
CA GLY A 48 -8.74 29.81 -3.41
C GLY A 48 -8.58 29.88 -1.88
N THR A 49 -9.66 29.70 -1.12
CA THR A 49 -9.68 29.80 0.36
C THR A 49 -9.82 28.46 1.05
N TYR A 50 -9.64 27.37 0.29
CA TYR A 50 -9.65 26.03 0.88
C TYR A 50 -8.32 25.73 1.57
N HIS A 51 -8.40 25.38 2.86
CA HIS A 51 -7.29 24.86 3.65
C HIS A 51 -7.70 23.56 4.32
N PRO A 52 -6.94 22.46 4.16
CA PRO A 52 -7.24 21.20 4.80
C PRO A 52 -7.08 21.31 6.33
N LYS A 53 -7.96 20.62 7.06
CA LYS A 53 -8.01 20.68 8.54
C LYS A 53 -6.92 19.85 9.24
N GLY A 54 -6.07 19.19 8.49
CA GLY A 54 -5.07 18.29 9.03
C GLY A 54 -5.64 16.92 9.44
N SER A 55 -4.85 16.15 10.16
CA SER A 55 -5.17 14.77 10.48
C SER A 55 -5.12 14.47 11.99
N MET A 56 -6.00 13.59 12.45
CA MET A 56 -5.90 12.96 13.75
C MET A 56 -5.03 11.71 13.64
N LYS A 57 -3.91 11.68 14.37
CA LYS A 57 -2.93 10.60 14.33
C LYS A 57 -3.15 9.62 15.48
N PHE A 58 -3.13 8.30 15.19
CA PHE A 58 -3.28 7.26 16.20
C PHE A 58 -2.43 6.02 15.88
N ARG A 59 -2.03 5.29 16.93
CA ARG A 59 -1.31 4.03 16.79
C ARG A 59 -2.22 2.91 16.33
N TYR A 60 -1.82 2.19 15.31
CA TYR A 60 -2.48 0.98 14.86
C TYR A 60 -1.49 -0.18 14.81
N ARG A 61 -1.81 -1.27 15.49
CA ARG A 61 -0.96 -2.45 15.52
C ARG A 61 -1.46 -3.51 14.55
N GLU A 62 -0.69 -3.74 13.48
CA GLU A 62 -0.98 -4.76 12.49
C GLU A 62 0.14 -5.80 12.42
N ARG A 63 -0.19 -7.07 12.67
CA ARG A 63 0.75 -8.20 12.58
C ARG A 63 2.05 -8.03 13.36
N GLY A 64 1.97 -7.39 14.53
CA GLY A 64 3.10 -7.13 15.39
C GLY A 64 3.93 -5.90 15.03
N LYS A 65 3.57 -5.16 13.97
CA LYS A 65 4.13 -3.84 13.65
C LYS A 65 3.19 -2.75 14.10
N GLU A 66 3.74 -1.74 14.73
CA GLU A 66 3.02 -0.49 14.98
C GLU A 66 3.14 0.43 13.76
N ARG A 67 2.04 1.10 13.47
CA ARG A 67 1.95 2.10 12.38
C ARG A 67 1.25 3.33 12.93
N LEU A 68 1.73 4.49 12.57
CA LEU A 68 1.01 5.73 12.75
C LEU A 68 0.01 5.87 11.59
N ILE A 69 -1.26 5.93 11.92
CA ILE A 69 -2.33 6.13 10.95
C ILE A 69 -2.87 7.53 11.13
N SER A 70 -3.04 8.22 10.03
CA SER A 70 -3.61 9.56 9.98
C SER A 70 -5.04 9.51 9.45
N SER A 71 -5.99 10.00 10.23
CA SER A 71 -7.39 10.10 9.83
C SER A 71 -7.75 11.56 9.59
N ILE A 72 -7.97 11.92 8.34
CA ILE A 72 -8.46 13.24 7.94
C ILE A 72 -10.00 13.29 8.00
N VAL A 73 -10.56 14.47 8.11
CA VAL A 73 -12.02 14.68 8.12
C VAL A 73 -12.63 14.39 6.75
N THR A 74 -13.92 14.02 6.73
CA THR A 74 -14.60 13.60 5.49
C THR A 74 -14.59 14.68 4.40
N PRO A 75 -14.77 15.98 4.67
CA PRO A 75 -14.62 17.03 3.65
C PRO A 75 -13.26 17.01 2.95
N ASP A 76 -12.16 16.91 3.71
CA ASP A 76 -10.82 16.85 3.14
C ASP A 76 -10.57 15.54 2.36
N LYS A 77 -11.19 14.42 2.80
CA LYS A 77 -11.18 13.19 2.00
C LYS A 77 -11.88 13.37 0.66
N ALA A 78 -12.99 14.13 0.61
CA ALA A 78 -13.69 14.40 -0.64
C ALA A 78 -12.80 15.18 -1.61
N VAL A 79 -12.11 16.22 -1.15
CA VAL A 79 -11.14 16.97 -1.98
C VAL A 79 -10.01 16.06 -2.45
N ASN A 80 -9.44 15.22 -1.58
CA ASN A 80 -8.42 14.24 -1.97
C ASN A 80 -8.92 13.23 -3.01
N HIS A 81 -10.20 12.84 -2.94
CA HIS A 81 -10.81 12.01 -3.98
C HIS A 81 -10.90 12.74 -5.32
N VAL A 82 -11.27 14.01 -5.34
CA VAL A 82 -11.27 14.79 -6.59
C VAL A 82 -9.84 14.87 -7.18
N ILE A 83 -8.87 15.26 -6.38
CA ILE A 83 -7.46 15.32 -6.83
C ILE A 83 -7.01 13.97 -7.40
N CYS A 84 -7.25 12.88 -6.67
CA CYS A 84 -6.74 11.57 -7.04
C CYS A 84 -7.52 10.91 -8.18
N ASP A 85 -8.86 10.95 -8.15
CA ASP A 85 -9.71 10.20 -9.05
C ASP A 85 -9.91 10.92 -10.39
N GLU A 86 -10.00 12.27 -10.37
CA GLU A 86 -10.29 13.07 -11.56
C GLU A 86 -9.02 13.64 -12.23
N VAL A 87 -7.90 13.76 -11.47
CA VAL A 87 -6.66 14.33 -12.01
C VAL A 87 -5.49 13.36 -11.94
N LEU A 88 -4.99 13.01 -10.75
CA LEU A 88 -3.72 12.27 -10.67
C LEU A 88 -3.82 10.89 -11.35
N THR A 89 -4.85 10.12 -11.07
CA THR A 89 -4.98 8.77 -11.65
C THR A 89 -5.15 8.81 -13.17
N PRO A 90 -6.07 9.58 -13.78
CA PRO A 90 -6.22 9.61 -15.23
C PRO A 90 -4.98 10.12 -15.98
N TYR A 91 -4.31 11.13 -15.44
CA TYR A 91 -3.21 11.80 -16.15
C TYR A 91 -1.84 11.20 -15.86
N LEU A 92 -1.60 10.65 -14.65
CA LEU A 92 -0.30 10.11 -14.26
C LEU A 92 -0.17 8.60 -14.48
N GLN A 93 -1.27 7.85 -14.63
CA GLN A 93 -1.22 6.40 -14.82
C GLN A 93 -0.38 5.98 -16.04
N LYS A 94 -0.33 6.78 -17.10
CA LYS A 94 0.47 6.52 -18.32
C LYS A 94 1.98 6.50 -18.07
N PHE A 95 2.46 7.14 -17.02
CA PHE A 95 3.88 7.15 -16.65
C PHE A 95 4.26 5.94 -15.78
N LEU A 96 3.28 5.21 -15.26
CA LEU A 96 3.53 4.07 -14.40
C LEU A 96 3.79 2.82 -15.24
N GLN A 97 4.82 2.08 -14.91
CA GLN A 97 5.07 0.76 -15.49
C GLN A 97 3.88 -0.18 -15.23
N TYR A 98 3.56 -1.05 -16.22
CA TYR A 98 2.44 -1.99 -16.11
C TYR A 98 2.53 -2.87 -14.85
N ASP A 99 3.77 -3.27 -14.47
CA ASP A 99 4.08 -4.12 -13.34
C ASP A 99 4.21 -3.35 -11.99
N ASN A 100 3.93 -2.04 -11.98
CA ASN A 100 3.58 -1.31 -10.77
C ASN A 100 2.12 -1.60 -10.41
N SER A 101 1.87 -2.23 -9.28
CA SER A 101 0.59 -2.90 -9.03
C SER A 101 -0.14 -2.46 -7.76
N ALA A 102 0.48 -1.62 -6.92
CA ALA A 102 -0.14 -1.13 -5.71
C ALA A 102 -1.15 -0.02 -6.00
N SER A 103 -2.17 0.09 -5.18
CA SER A 103 -3.14 1.22 -5.16
C SER A 103 -3.74 1.60 -6.52
N GLN A 104 -3.84 0.65 -7.45
CA GLN A 104 -4.43 0.83 -8.77
C GLN A 104 -5.68 -0.03 -8.94
N LYS A 105 -6.73 0.53 -9.55
CA LYS A 105 -7.98 -0.20 -9.83
C LYS A 105 -7.72 -1.41 -10.74
N GLY A 106 -8.27 -2.56 -10.38
CA GLY A 106 -8.07 -3.82 -11.11
C GLY A 106 -6.74 -4.53 -10.84
N LYS A 107 -5.82 -3.91 -10.10
CA LYS A 107 -4.54 -4.49 -9.68
C LYS A 107 -4.55 -4.82 -8.16
N GLY A 108 -3.42 -4.99 -7.54
CA GLY A 108 -3.27 -5.31 -6.11
C GLY A 108 -2.40 -6.54 -5.90
N VAL A 109 -2.29 -7.02 -4.64
CA VAL A 109 -1.41 -8.13 -4.24
C VAL A 109 -1.61 -9.39 -5.10
N ALA A 110 -2.85 -9.76 -5.39
CA ALA A 110 -3.14 -10.96 -6.19
C ALA A 110 -2.67 -10.81 -7.65
N PHE A 111 -2.83 -9.63 -8.22
CA PHE A 111 -2.31 -9.30 -9.54
C PHE A 111 -0.78 -9.35 -9.54
N HIS A 112 -0.14 -8.68 -8.59
CA HIS A 112 1.32 -8.63 -8.52
C HIS A 112 1.97 -10.01 -8.32
N ARG A 113 1.38 -10.86 -7.47
CA ARG A 113 1.82 -12.26 -7.31
C ARG A 113 1.73 -13.05 -8.62
N ARG A 114 0.66 -12.86 -9.41
CA ARG A 114 0.55 -13.49 -10.73
C ARG A 114 1.61 -12.98 -11.70
N ARG A 115 1.90 -11.67 -11.69
CA ARG A 115 2.97 -11.09 -12.52
C ARG A 115 4.31 -11.69 -12.15
N PHE A 116 4.65 -11.72 -10.86
CA PHE A 116 5.88 -12.35 -10.38
C PHE A 116 5.99 -13.84 -10.76
N GLU A 117 4.90 -14.60 -10.64
CA GLU A 117 4.86 -16.01 -11.09
C GLU A 117 5.06 -16.14 -12.61
N ASN A 118 4.53 -15.20 -13.38
CA ASN A 118 4.73 -15.16 -14.83
C ASN A 118 6.16 -14.78 -15.18
N ASP A 119 6.78 -13.84 -14.46
CA ASP A 119 8.18 -13.47 -14.65
C ASP A 119 9.11 -14.68 -14.41
N LEU A 120 8.87 -15.47 -13.37
CA LEU A 120 9.60 -16.72 -13.13
C LEU A 120 9.44 -17.73 -14.26
N ARG A 121 8.21 -17.90 -14.80
CA ARG A 121 7.95 -18.83 -15.91
C ARG A 121 8.55 -18.32 -17.23
N ASN A 122 8.48 -17.02 -17.50
CA ASN A 122 9.03 -16.41 -18.69
C ASN A 122 10.55 -16.48 -18.65
N TYR A 123 11.17 -16.17 -17.51
CA TYR A 123 12.60 -16.37 -17.29
C TYR A 123 13.02 -17.81 -17.67
N TYR A 124 12.32 -18.82 -17.13
CA TYR A 124 12.63 -20.23 -17.44
C TYR A 124 12.45 -20.56 -18.92
N ARG A 125 11.44 -20.02 -19.60
CA ARG A 125 11.25 -20.23 -21.06
C ARG A 125 12.36 -19.59 -21.88
N GLU A 126 12.86 -18.43 -21.46
CA GLU A 126 13.92 -17.71 -22.15
C GLU A 126 15.29 -18.35 -21.92
N GLU A 127 15.60 -18.75 -20.70
CA GLU A 127 16.92 -19.24 -20.30
C GLU A 127 17.06 -20.78 -20.33
N GLY A 128 15.96 -21.52 -20.38
CA GLY A 128 15.95 -23.00 -20.34
C GLY A 128 16.39 -23.62 -19.02
N THR A 129 16.57 -22.82 -17.97
CA THR A 129 17.12 -23.26 -16.68
C THR A 129 16.51 -22.47 -15.51
N ASN A 130 16.59 -23.04 -14.30
CA ASN A 130 16.30 -22.33 -13.06
C ASN A 130 17.55 -21.70 -12.40
N GLU A 131 18.68 -21.76 -13.07
CA GLU A 131 19.89 -21.07 -12.64
C GLU A 131 19.75 -19.59 -12.91
N GLY A 132 19.74 -18.81 -11.86
CA GLY A 132 19.55 -17.37 -11.88
C GLY A 132 19.20 -16.83 -10.52
N TYR A 133 18.94 -15.55 -10.46
CA TYR A 133 18.79 -14.83 -9.21
C TYR A 133 17.58 -13.91 -9.25
N VAL A 134 17.00 -13.67 -8.09
CA VAL A 134 16.04 -12.61 -7.85
C VAL A 134 16.59 -11.64 -6.82
N LEU A 135 16.57 -10.36 -7.14
CA LEU A 135 16.83 -9.26 -6.23
C LEU A 135 15.50 -8.77 -5.67
N PHE A 136 15.38 -8.77 -4.35
CA PHE A 136 14.30 -8.12 -3.63
C PHE A 136 14.81 -6.83 -3.02
N ILE A 137 14.01 -5.77 -3.13
CA ILE A 137 14.30 -4.44 -2.60
C ILE A 137 13.13 -4.00 -1.73
N ASP A 138 13.43 -3.45 -0.56
CA ASP A 138 12.48 -2.88 0.39
C ASP A 138 12.99 -1.51 0.85
N PHE A 139 12.12 -0.51 0.96
CA PHE A 139 12.49 0.80 1.47
C PHE A 139 12.18 0.91 2.97
N SER A 140 13.11 1.50 3.71
CA SER A 140 12.99 1.68 5.15
C SER A 140 12.04 2.81 5.48
N GLY A 141 10.96 2.51 6.22
CA GLY A 141 9.99 3.54 6.63
C GLY A 141 9.45 4.35 5.45
N TYR A 142 9.11 3.69 4.35
CA TYR A 142 8.85 4.29 3.04
C TYR A 142 8.05 5.60 3.11
N TYR A 143 6.82 5.55 3.60
CA TYR A 143 5.98 6.75 3.70
C TYR A 143 6.52 7.80 4.68
N ALA A 144 7.14 7.40 5.78
CA ALA A 144 7.69 8.33 6.77
C ALA A 144 8.97 9.04 6.29
N ASN A 145 9.61 8.53 5.23
CA ASN A 145 10.85 9.06 4.70
C ASN A 145 10.73 9.76 3.34
N ILE A 146 9.52 9.90 2.79
CA ILE A 146 9.30 10.70 1.58
C ILE A 146 9.62 12.15 1.89
N GLN A 147 10.62 12.71 1.24
CA GLN A 147 10.94 14.14 1.33
C GLN A 147 9.98 14.92 0.44
N HIS A 148 9.43 16.04 0.93
CA HIS A 148 8.39 16.79 0.24
C HIS A 148 8.92 17.44 -1.04
N GLU A 149 10.04 18.15 -0.98
CA GLU A 149 10.57 18.88 -2.15
C GLU A 149 10.90 17.97 -3.34
N PRO A 150 11.69 16.88 -3.20
CA PRO A 150 11.89 15.94 -4.30
C PRO A 150 10.58 15.31 -4.81
N CYS A 151 9.63 15.04 -3.90
CA CYS A 151 8.34 14.45 -4.26
C CYS A 151 7.49 15.43 -5.08
N LYS A 152 7.39 16.68 -4.64
CA LYS A 152 6.69 17.74 -5.37
C LYS A 152 7.31 17.97 -6.75
N ALA A 153 8.63 18.07 -6.83
CA ALA A 153 9.34 18.25 -8.10
C ALA A 153 8.99 17.12 -9.11
N VAL A 154 8.93 15.86 -8.65
CA VAL A 154 8.51 14.74 -9.50
C VAL A 154 7.05 14.87 -9.93
N LEU A 155 6.15 15.22 -9.03
CA LEU A 155 4.72 15.33 -9.34
C LEU A 155 4.46 16.48 -10.31
N HIS A 156 5.10 17.64 -10.13
CA HIS A 156 5.02 18.79 -11.04
C HIS A 156 5.55 18.43 -12.44
N GLU A 157 6.74 17.80 -12.53
CA GLU A 157 7.30 17.34 -13.80
C GLU A 157 6.31 16.41 -14.54
N LEU A 158 5.68 15.47 -13.82
CA LEU A 158 4.74 14.54 -14.43
C LEU A 158 3.42 15.20 -14.82
N LEU A 159 2.92 16.15 -14.02
CA LEU A 159 1.72 16.93 -14.34
C LEU A 159 1.95 17.83 -15.57
N GLU A 160 3.09 18.48 -15.68
CA GLU A 160 3.48 19.27 -16.85
C GLU A 160 3.49 18.41 -18.12
N LYS A 161 4.08 17.20 -18.05
CA LYS A 161 4.14 16.25 -19.17
C LYS A 161 2.82 15.51 -19.41
N SER A 162 1.82 15.69 -18.57
CA SER A 162 0.60 14.89 -18.59
C SER A 162 -0.38 15.29 -19.70
N GLY A 163 -0.26 16.49 -20.26
CA GLY A 163 -1.23 17.09 -21.17
C GLY A 163 -2.46 17.66 -20.44
N LEU A 164 -2.35 17.88 -19.15
CA LEU A 164 -3.34 18.61 -18.36
C LEU A 164 -3.32 20.08 -18.78
N SER A 165 -4.48 20.78 -18.76
CA SER A 165 -4.49 22.22 -18.99
C SER A 165 -3.73 22.97 -17.90
N ASP A 166 -3.09 24.09 -18.24
CA ASP A 166 -2.31 24.88 -17.27
C ASP A 166 -3.17 25.32 -16.08
N GLU A 167 -4.41 25.75 -16.32
CA GLU A 167 -5.33 26.11 -15.24
C GLU A 167 -5.52 24.97 -14.25
N LEU A 168 -5.87 23.78 -14.76
CA LEU A 168 -6.15 22.63 -13.88
C LEU A 168 -4.88 22.12 -13.20
N ARG A 169 -3.74 22.22 -13.89
CA ARG A 169 -2.43 21.87 -13.33
C ARG A 169 -2.08 22.76 -12.13
N LEU A 170 -2.13 24.07 -12.30
CA LEU A 170 -1.80 25.03 -11.23
C LEU A 170 -2.70 24.85 -10.00
N ILE A 171 -4.01 24.72 -10.20
CA ILE A 171 -4.94 24.47 -9.08
C ILE A 171 -4.59 23.15 -8.37
N THR A 172 -4.23 22.09 -9.13
CA THR A 172 -3.87 20.79 -8.55
C THR A 172 -2.58 20.91 -7.74
N GLU A 173 -1.58 21.61 -8.24
CA GLU A 173 -0.30 21.84 -7.58
C GLU A 173 -0.50 22.63 -6.27
N ASP A 174 -1.27 23.71 -6.30
CA ASP A 174 -1.59 24.51 -5.11
C ASP A 174 -2.32 23.67 -4.04
N LEU A 175 -3.31 22.88 -4.44
CA LEU A 175 -4.04 22.02 -3.52
C LEU A 175 -3.15 20.92 -2.93
N MET A 176 -2.27 20.33 -3.73
CA MET A 176 -1.29 19.36 -3.23
C MET A 176 -0.34 20.02 -2.24
N ASP A 177 0.14 21.21 -2.49
CA ASP A 177 1.03 21.94 -1.59
C ASP A 177 0.37 22.22 -0.23
N GLU A 178 -0.89 22.64 -0.23
CA GLU A 178 -1.65 22.80 1.01
C GLU A 178 -1.81 21.47 1.78
N ILE A 179 -1.98 20.36 1.07
CA ILE A 179 -2.07 19.04 1.71
C ILE A 179 -0.71 18.58 2.23
N PHE A 180 0.39 18.83 1.48
CA PHE A 180 1.75 18.50 1.94
C PHE A 180 2.10 19.20 3.24
N LYS A 181 1.67 20.47 3.45
CA LYS A 181 1.81 21.16 4.74
C LYS A 181 1.19 20.38 5.90
N THR A 182 0.09 19.65 5.67
CA THR A 182 -0.53 18.83 6.72
C THR A 182 0.25 17.54 7.06
N PHE A 183 1.18 17.13 6.19
CA PHE A 183 2.06 15.97 6.44
C PHE A 183 3.31 16.34 7.23
N GLU A 184 3.66 17.61 7.25
CA GLU A 184 4.83 18.08 7.98
C GLU A 184 4.78 17.71 9.46
N MET A 185 5.95 17.52 10.04
CA MET A 185 6.09 17.16 11.44
C MET A 185 6.71 18.31 12.20
N ASP A 186 6.07 18.72 13.29
CA ASP A 186 6.61 19.73 14.20
C ASP A 186 7.90 19.20 14.86
N VAL A 187 8.99 19.89 14.66
CA VAL A 187 10.32 19.58 15.19
C VAL A 187 10.89 20.72 16.03
N SER A 188 10.03 21.64 16.51
CA SER A 188 10.42 22.85 17.26
C SER A 188 11.28 22.55 18.49
N ARG A 189 11.12 21.37 19.09
CA ARG A 189 11.87 20.91 20.28
C ARG A 189 13.27 20.36 19.99
N PHE A 190 13.65 20.21 18.74
CA PHE A 190 14.93 19.63 18.36
C PHE A 190 15.92 20.70 17.92
N SER A 191 17.22 20.39 18.06
CA SER A 191 18.30 21.23 17.54
C SER A 191 18.34 21.20 15.99
N ASP A 192 19.01 22.17 15.39
CA ASP A 192 19.12 22.21 13.93
C ASP A 192 19.94 21.02 13.40
N GLU A 193 20.95 20.53 14.17
CA GLU A 193 21.72 19.34 13.85
C GLU A 193 20.84 18.07 13.86
N ASP A 194 19.94 17.96 14.87
CA ASP A 194 18.99 16.83 14.92
C ASP A 194 18.01 16.86 13.75
N ILE A 195 17.53 18.05 13.40
CA ILE A 195 16.60 18.24 12.25
C ILE A 195 17.29 17.87 10.94
N GLU A 196 18.54 18.28 10.74
CA GLU A 196 19.31 17.88 9.56
C GLU A 196 19.54 16.35 9.52
N ALA A 197 19.88 15.76 10.65
CA ALA A 197 20.01 14.31 10.77
C ALA A 197 18.70 13.58 10.48
N MET A 198 17.54 14.11 10.90
CA MET A 198 16.23 13.59 10.56
C MET A 198 15.92 13.74 9.06
N MET A 199 16.29 14.88 8.46
CA MET A 199 16.07 15.09 7.01
C MET A 199 16.84 14.06 6.18
N ASN A 200 18.08 13.77 6.54
CA ASN A 200 18.98 12.84 5.83
C ASN A 200 18.83 11.39 6.30
N GLY A 201 18.26 11.14 7.45
CA GLY A 201 18.11 9.84 8.08
C GLY A 201 16.68 9.31 8.10
N LYS A 202 16.53 8.19 8.80
CA LYS A 202 15.21 7.57 9.02
C LYS A 202 14.47 8.32 10.13
N VAL A 203 13.27 8.82 9.79
CA VAL A 203 12.39 9.49 10.76
C VAL A 203 11.55 8.46 11.52
N ASP A 204 11.44 8.66 12.83
CA ASP A 204 10.46 7.95 13.66
C ASP A 204 9.08 8.64 13.50
N PRO A 205 8.09 7.98 12.89
CA PRO A 205 6.77 8.58 12.72
C PRO A 205 6.04 8.82 14.04
N PHE A 206 6.50 8.22 15.16
CA PHE A 206 5.90 8.37 16.48
C PHE A 206 6.57 9.45 17.34
N MET A 207 7.55 10.17 16.83
CA MET A 207 8.39 11.08 17.62
C MET A 207 7.62 12.15 18.41
N ASN A 208 6.45 12.57 17.93
CA ASN A 208 5.60 13.57 18.60
C ASN A 208 4.43 12.97 19.39
N MET A 209 4.34 11.63 19.45
CA MET A 209 3.22 11.00 20.14
C MET A 209 3.41 11.01 21.66
N GLY A 210 2.51 11.72 22.36
CA GLY A 210 2.57 11.89 23.82
C GLY A 210 3.48 13.04 24.28
N VAL A 211 4.01 13.81 23.33
CA VAL A 211 4.75 15.04 23.64
C VAL A 211 3.78 16.14 24.09
N PRO A 212 4.07 16.89 25.17
CA PRO A 212 3.29 18.04 25.59
C PRO A 212 3.13 19.09 24.47
N LYS A 213 1.95 19.68 24.36
CA LYS A 213 1.65 20.65 23.28
C LYS A 213 2.53 21.89 23.32
N GLU A 214 2.99 22.26 24.49
CA GLU A 214 3.87 23.41 24.75
C GLU A 214 5.23 23.26 24.06
N LEU A 215 5.65 22.02 23.80
CA LEU A 215 6.90 21.72 23.07
C LEU A 215 6.69 21.57 21.54
N LEU A 216 5.47 21.64 21.08
CA LEU A 216 5.09 21.55 19.66
C LEU A 216 4.52 22.91 19.22
N THR A 217 5.42 23.90 19.12
CA THR A 217 5.06 25.30 18.90
C THR A 217 4.76 25.61 17.43
N GLY A 218 5.14 24.71 16.50
CA GLY A 218 4.99 24.93 15.06
C GLY A 218 6.05 25.87 14.44
N GLU A 219 7.03 26.33 15.22
CA GLU A 219 8.07 27.23 14.73
C GLU A 219 9.03 26.56 13.73
N LYS A 220 9.26 25.24 13.90
CA LYS A 220 10.11 24.46 13.00
C LYS A 220 9.34 23.24 12.52
N MET A 221 9.18 23.15 11.20
CA MET A 221 8.46 22.04 10.55
C MET A 221 9.41 21.21 9.69
N LEU A 222 9.37 19.89 9.84
CA LEU A 222 10.11 18.95 9.00
C LEU A 222 9.25 18.57 7.80
N ALA A 223 9.64 19.01 6.60
CA ALA A 223 8.98 18.73 5.32
C ALA A 223 9.28 17.30 4.83
N LYS A 224 8.87 16.29 5.62
CA LYS A 224 9.14 14.88 5.38
C LYS A 224 8.01 14.00 5.89
N GLY A 225 7.68 12.97 5.10
CA GLY A 225 6.64 12.00 5.40
C GLY A 225 5.37 12.21 4.57
N ALA A 226 4.62 11.12 4.40
CA ALA A 226 3.28 11.13 3.82
C ALA A 226 2.34 10.31 4.70
N ASP A 227 1.22 10.88 5.04
CA ASP A 227 0.28 10.35 6.03
C ASP A 227 -0.40 9.04 5.55
N ILE A 228 -0.12 7.93 6.23
CA ILE A 228 -0.76 6.64 5.94
C ILE A 228 -2.24 6.72 6.32
N GLY A 229 -3.13 6.46 5.35
CA GLY A 229 -4.59 6.56 5.51
C GLY A 229 -5.21 7.66 4.64
N ASN A 230 -4.39 8.41 3.92
CA ASN A 230 -4.77 9.40 2.94
C ASN A 230 -4.65 8.82 1.52
N GLN A 231 -5.59 9.13 0.62
CA GLN A 231 -5.57 8.64 -0.76
C GLN A 231 -4.43 9.31 -1.56
N LEU A 232 -4.17 10.59 -1.33
CA LEU A 232 -3.05 11.28 -1.97
C LEU A 232 -1.71 10.61 -1.64
N ALA A 233 -1.48 10.24 -0.37
CA ALA A 233 -0.27 9.52 0.01
C ALA A 233 -0.11 8.18 -0.74
N GLN A 234 -1.21 7.48 -1.04
CA GLN A 234 -1.16 6.26 -1.84
C GLN A 234 -0.76 6.54 -3.30
N ASN A 235 -1.29 7.60 -3.92
CA ASN A 235 -0.90 8.03 -5.25
C ASN A 235 0.58 8.47 -5.29
N ILE A 236 1.02 9.25 -4.31
CA ILE A 236 2.44 9.59 -4.12
C ILE A 236 3.29 8.31 -4.06
N GLY A 237 2.91 7.36 -3.21
CA GLY A 237 3.66 6.12 -3.01
C GLY A 237 3.82 5.25 -4.26
N ILE A 238 2.92 5.32 -5.22
CA ILE A 238 3.08 4.58 -6.49
C ILE A 238 3.74 5.40 -7.59
N THR A 239 3.63 6.73 -7.55
CA THR A 239 4.11 7.63 -8.62
C THR A 239 5.53 8.12 -8.35
N PHE A 240 5.84 8.52 -7.13
CA PHE A 240 7.12 9.13 -6.77
C PHE A 240 8.35 8.30 -7.21
N PRO A 241 8.43 6.97 -7.03
CA PRO A 241 9.58 6.19 -7.47
C PRO A 241 9.59 5.83 -8.97
N TYR A 242 8.83 6.50 -9.84
CA TYR A 242 8.71 6.13 -11.25
C TYR A 242 10.06 6.10 -11.99
N ARG A 243 11.01 6.97 -11.63
CA ARG A 243 12.37 6.96 -12.22
C ARG A 243 13.14 5.68 -11.88
N ILE A 244 12.91 5.10 -10.71
CA ILE A 244 13.50 3.79 -10.34
C ILE A 244 12.92 2.70 -11.23
N ASP A 245 11.59 2.69 -11.43
CA ASP A 245 10.93 1.72 -12.31
C ASP A 245 11.45 1.85 -13.76
N ASN A 246 11.58 3.10 -14.26
CA ASN A 246 12.11 3.38 -15.60
C ASN A 246 13.58 3.04 -15.72
N TYR A 247 14.39 3.32 -14.72
CA TYR A 247 15.80 2.92 -14.70
C TYR A 247 15.93 1.41 -14.85
N CYS A 248 15.20 0.63 -14.08
CA CYS A 248 15.23 -0.83 -14.18
C CYS A 248 14.76 -1.30 -15.56
N LYS A 249 13.62 -0.80 -16.03
CA LYS A 249 12.98 -1.30 -17.25
C LYS A 249 13.63 -0.82 -18.53
N ILE A 250 13.94 0.48 -18.60
CA ILE A 250 14.36 1.16 -19.83
C ILE A 250 15.89 1.22 -19.88
N VAL A 251 16.54 1.72 -18.84
CA VAL A 251 17.98 1.93 -18.86
C VAL A 251 18.74 0.62 -18.71
N CYS A 252 18.34 -0.21 -17.74
CA CYS A 252 19.00 -1.51 -17.50
C CYS A 252 18.40 -2.66 -18.31
N GLY A 253 17.30 -2.46 -19.04
CA GLY A 253 16.66 -3.49 -19.86
C GLY A 253 16.11 -4.69 -19.07
N MET A 254 15.79 -4.52 -17.78
CA MET A 254 15.31 -5.60 -16.93
C MET A 254 13.90 -6.03 -17.38
N LYS A 255 13.81 -7.21 -18.02
CA LYS A 255 12.55 -7.75 -18.56
C LYS A 255 11.60 -8.19 -17.45
N HIS A 256 12.13 -8.89 -16.45
CA HIS A 256 11.39 -9.54 -15.38
C HIS A 256 11.54 -8.74 -14.09
N GLN A 257 10.73 -7.70 -13.95
CA GLN A 257 10.75 -6.82 -12.79
C GLN A 257 9.34 -6.33 -12.47
N GLY A 258 9.10 -5.94 -11.21
CA GLY A 258 7.86 -5.30 -10.81
C GLY A 258 7.94 -4.69 -9.42
N ARG A 259 7.03 -3.76 -9.13
CA ARG A 259 6.94 -3.06 -7.86
C ARG A 259 5.53 -3.10 -7.28
N TYR A 260 5.46 -3.40 -5.99
CA TYR A 260 4.25 -3.31 -5.19
C TYR A 260 4.48 -2.34 -4.02
N SER A 261 4.16 -1.06 -4.20
CA SER A 261 4.51 0.03 -3.26
C SER A 261 6.02 0.10 -3.01
N ASP A 262 6.46 -0.26 -1.82
CA ASP A 262 7.85 -0.33 -1.37
C ASP A 262 8.56 -1.66 -1.67
N ASP A 263 7.83 -2.71 -1.98
CA ASP A 263 8.38 -4.03 -2.32
C ASP A 263 8.67 -4.15 -3.84
N MET A 264 9.93 -4.35 -4.25
CA MET A 264 10.31 -4.59 -5.64
C MET A 264 10.93 -5.97 -5.82
N HIS A 265 10.83 -6.51 -7.05
CA HIS A 265 11.60 -7.67 -7.48
C HIS A 265 12.21 -7.45 -8.87
N ILE A 266 13.40 -8.01 -9.09
CA ILE A 266 14.09 -8.03 -10.39
C ILE A 266 14.73 -9.39 -10.55
N ILE A 267 14.50 -10.06 -11.70
CA ILE A 267 15.05 -11.38 -11.99
C ILE A 267 16.06 -11.27 -13.12
N HIS A 268 17.23 -11.89 -12.94
CA HIS A 268 18.28 -11.94 -13.95
C HIS A 268 19.18 -13.17 -13.77
N ARG A 269 19.82 -13.61 -14.84
CA ARG A 269 20.74 -14.76 -14.82
C ARG A 269 22.00 -14.47 -14.02
N SER A 270 22.62 -13.28 -14.20
CA SER A 270 23.84 -12.88 -13.50
C SER A 270 23.53 -12.12 -12.22
N LYS A 271 24.19 -12.50 -11.14
CA LYS A 271 24.15 -11.80 -9.85
C LYS A 271 24.87 -10.44 -9.92
N GLU A 272 25.94 -10.37 -10.70
CA GLU A 272 26.77 -9.18 -10.90
C GLU A 272 25.95 -8.07 -11.56
N VAL A 273 25.14 -8.42 -12.57
CA VAL A 273 24.21 -7.48 -13.22
C VAL A 273 23.20 -6.95 -12.19
N LEU A 274 22.62 -7.81 -11.35
CA LEU A 274 21.67 -7.37 -10.31
C LEU A 274 22.33 -6.45 -9.26
N LEU A 275 23.60 -6.68 -8.94
CA LEU A 275 24.38 -5.80 -8.06
C LEU A 275 24.59 -4.43 -8.72
N GLY A 276 24.93 -4.38 -10.00
CA GLY A 276 25.07 -3.12 -10.75
C GLY A 276 23.75 -2.34 -10.82
N VAL A 277 22.62 -3.03 -11.07
CA VAL A 277 21.28 -2.41 -11.05
C VAL A 277 20.95 -1.88 -9.66
N LEU A 278 21.27 -2.62 -8.58
CA LEU A 278 21.04 -2.18 -7.21
C LEU A 278 21.82 -0.91 -6.88
N GLU A 279 23.06 -0.78 -7.32
CA GLU A 279 23.86 0.44 -7.08
C GLU A 279 23.25 1.65 -7.80
N GLY A 280 22.75 1.49 -9.02
CA GLY A 280 22.03 2.56 -9.72
C GLY A 280 20.71 2.94 -9.02
N ILE A 281 19.96 1.96 -8.50
CA ILE A 281 18.75 2.21 -7.69
C ILE A 281 19.09 2.99 -6.43
N LYS A 282 20.20 2.64 -5.74
CA LYS A 282 20.66 3.37 -4.55
C LYS A 282 20.95 4.84 -4.84
N LYS A 283 21.58 5.14 -5.99
CA LYS A 283 21.86 6.53 -6.40
C LYS A 283 20.55 7.32 -6.61
N ILE A 284 19.62 6.77 -7.38
CA ILE A 284 18.31 7.42 -7.60
C ILE A 284 17.52 7.56 -6.30
N ALA A 285 17.55 6.53 -5.44
CA ALA A 285 16.89 6.58 -4.15
C ALA A 285 17.48 7.67 -3.24
N ALA A 286 18.80 7.85 -3.26
CA ALA A 286 19.47 8.91 -2.50
C ALA A 286 19.06 10.31 -2.99
N GLU A 287 18.96 10.54 -4.31
CA GLU A 287 18.44 11.79 -4.89
C GLU A 287 17.02 12.10 -4.40
N TYR A 288 16.21 11.07 -4.13
CA TYR A 288 14.84 11.18 -3.64
C TYR A 288 14.73 11.20 -2.11
N GLY A 289 15.84 11.07 -1.39
CA GLY A 289 15.85 10.91 0.05
C GLY A 289 15.21 9.60 0.54
N LEU A 290 15.04 8.61 -0.35
CA LEU A 290 14.53 7.30 -0.03
C LEU A 290 15.64 6.40 0.52
N ILE A 291 15.36 5.71 1.60
CA ILE A 291 16.34 4.88 2.32
C ILE A 291 16.04 3.40 2.06
N LEU A 292 16.99 2.67 1.46
CA LEU A 292 16.86 1.23 1.27
C LEU A 292 17.00 0.50 2.62
N ASN A 293 16.23 -0.55 2.79
CA ASN A 293 16.33 -1.43 3.94
C ASN A 293 17.35 -2.54 3.65
N GLU A 294 18.58 -2.36 4.09
CA GLU A 294 19.69 -3.30 3.84
C GLU A 294 19.39 -4.72 4.34
N LYS A 295 18.68 -4.86 5.48
CA LYS A 295 18.36 -6.17 6.05
C LYS A 295 17.34 -6.95 5.23
N LYS A 296 16.52 -6.29 4.42
CA LYS A 296 15.49 -6.89 3.59
C LYS A 296 15.81 -6.83 2.09
N THR A 297 16.73 -5.96 1.68
CA THR A 297 17.24 -5.92 0.32
C THR A 297 18.28 -7.02 0.16
N HIS A 298 17.99 -8.02 -0.67
CA HIS A 298 18.86 -9.19 -0.80
C HIS A 298 18.63 -9.91 -2.12
N ILE A 299 19.65 -10.67 -2.54
CA ILE A 299 19.61 -11.51 -3.73
C ILE A 299 19.50 -12.98 -3.32
N CYS A 300 18.57 -13.71 -3.93
CA CYS A 300 18.37 -15.14 -3.75
C CYS A 300 18.56 -15.88 -5.06
N LYS A 301 19.01 -17.16 -5.01
CA LYS A 301 18.92 -18.08 -6.15
C LYS A 301 17.48 -18.44 -6.44
N LEU A 302 17.08 -18.51 -7.71
CA LEU A 302 15.71 -18.89 -8.11
C LEU A 302 15.35 -20.32 -7.69
N SER A 303 16.34 -21.20 -7.60
CA SER A 303 16.20 -22.58 -7.14
C SER A 303 16.05 -22.73 -5.64
N SER A 304 16.33 -21.68 -4.85
CA SER A 304 16.16 -21.70 -3.38
C SER A 304 14.73 -21.35 -2.96
N ASP A 305 14.39 -21.58 -1.68
CA ASP A 305 13.16 -21.12 -1.08
C ASP A 305 13.29 -19.64 -0.69
N TYR A 306 12.54 -18.74 -1.30
CA TYR A 306 12.46 -17.32 -0.93
C TYR A 306 11.03 -16.87 -0.69
N ARG A 307 10.88 -15.75 0.01
CA ARG A 307 9.57 -15.20 0.37
C ARG A 307 9.36 -13.86 -0.31
N TYR A 308 8.22 -13.75 -1.02
CA TYR A 308 7.77 -12.48 -1.58
C TYR A 308 6.27 -12.29 -1.35
N LEU A 309 5.86 -11.11 -0.93
CA LEU A 309 4.46 -10.75 -0.63
C LEU A 309 3.69 -11.85 0.14
N GLN A 310 4.29 -12.37 1.23
CA GLN A 310 3.69 -13.37 2.14
C GLN A 310 3.62 -14.81 1.60
N VAL A 311 4.06 -15.08 0.38
CA VAL A 311 4.11 -16.41 -0.23
C VAL A 311 5.57 -16.85 -0.35
N LYS A 312 5.84 -18.15 -0.13
CA LYS A 312 7.11 -18.79 -0.43
C LYS A 312 7.10 -19.30 -1.87
N TYR A 313 8.17 -19.04 -2.58
CA TYR A 313 8.36 -19.45 -3.97
C TYR A 313 9.65 -20.24 -4.12
N THR A 314 9.68 -21.13 -5.12
CA THR A 314 10.85 -21.84 -5.60
C THR A 314 10.65 -22.13 -7.08
N LEU A 315 11.63 -21.87 -7.93
CA LEU A 315 11.61 -22.29 -9.32
C LEU A 315 12.35 -23.63 -9.42
N LEU A 316 11.64 -24.69 -9.78
CA LEU A 316 12.24 -26.03 -9.94
C LEU A 316 13.00 -26.16 -11.26
N GLN A 317 13.85 -27.19 -11.35
CA GLN A 317 14.67 -27.50 -12.51
C GLN A 317 13.86 -27.82 -13.79
N ASN A 318 12.61 -28.22 -13.63
CA ASN A 318 11.64 -28.48 -14.72
C ASN A 318 10.75 -27.27 -15.06
N GLY A 319 11.07 -26.07 -14.56
CA GLY A 319 10.32 -24.83 -14.82
C GLY A 319 9.04 -24.66 -13.99
N ILE A 320 8.71 -25.61 -13.11
CA ILE A 320 7.55 -25.49 -12.26
C ILE A 320 7.83 -24.45 -11.15
N VAL A 321 6.95 -23.46 -11.04
CA VAL A 321 6.97 -22.48 -9.95
C VAL A 321 6.18 -23.06 -8.77
N VAL A 322 6.89 -23.55 -7.76
CA VAL A 322 6.29 -23.97 -6.50
C VAL A 322 5.96 -22.75 -5.66
N ARG A 323 4.77 -22.73 -5.08
CA ARG A 323 4.26 -21.66 -4.24
C ARG A 323 3.59 -22.23 -3.00
N ARG A 324 3.95 -21.71 -1.84
CA ARG A 324 3.46 -22.22 -0.56
C ARG A 324 3.12 -21.07 0.39
N ILE A 325 2.06 -21.22 1.15
CA ILE A 325 1.77 -20.30 2.25
C ILE A 325 2.89 -20.37 3.30
N HIS A 326 3.26 -19.22 3.84
CA HIS A 326 4.26 -19.20 4.91
C HIS A 326 3.67 -19.85 6.18
N PRO A 327 4.34 -20.85 6.83
CA PRO A 327 3.82 -21.58 7.99
C PRO A 327 3.34 -20.69 9.14
N LYS A 328 4.05 -19.58 9.39
CA LYS A 328 3.64 -18.58 10.40
C LYS A 328 2.27 -17.95 10.11
N ALA A 329 1.80 -17.91 8.85
CA ALA A 329 0.47 -17.39 8.53
C ALA A 329 -0.62 -18.35 9.00
N ILE A 330 -0.43 -19.67 8.82
CA ILE A 330 -1.34 -20.71 9.32
C ILE A 330 -1.37 -20.69 10.85
N THR A 331 -0.20 -20.67 11.49
CA THR A 331 -0.09 -20.63 12.96
C THR A 331 -0.81 -19.42 13.55
N ARG A 332 -0.65 -18.26 12.93
CA ARG A 332 -1.32 -17.01 13.35
C ARG A 332 -2.84 -17.11 13.22
N GLU A 333 -3.32 -17.65 12.11
CA GLU A 333 -4.76 -17.84 11.90
C GLU A 333 -5.36 -18.83 12.90
N ARG A 334 -4.68 -19.94 13.18
CA ARG A 334 -5.10 -20.88 14.24
C ARG A 334 -5.22 -20.20 15.60
N ARG A 335 -4.27 -19.32 15.96
CA ARG A 335 -4.33 -18.54 17.22
C ARG A 335 -5.49 -17.54 17.20
N LYS A 336 -5.72 -16.91 16.05
CA LYS A 336 -6.80 -15.94 15.86
C LYS A 336 -8.18 -16.59 15.99
N LEU A 337 -8.41 -17.76 15.39
CA LEU A 337 -9.66 -18.52 15.55
C LEU A 337 -9.93 -18.90 17.01
N LYS A 338 -8.89 -19.33 17.75
CA LYS A 338 -9.03 -19.60 19.18
C LYS A 338 -9.34 -18.34 20.01
N ALA A 339 -8.79 -17.20 19.63
CA ALA A 339 -9.11 -15.91 20.27
C ALA A 339 -10.55 -15.48 19.96
N TYR A 340 -10.99 -15.66 18.72
CA TYR A 340 -12.37 -15.38 18.33
C TYR A 340 -13.40 -16.25 19.07
N LYS A 341 -13.10 -17.53 19.31
CA LYS A 341 -13.96 -18.39 20.15
C LYS A 341 -14.17 -17.77 21.53
N ARG A 342 -13.09 -17.29 22.17
CA ARG A 342 -13.19 -16.63 23.48
C ARG A 342 -14.01 -15.32 23.44
N LEU A 343 -13.92 -14.56 22.35
CA LEU A 343 -14.72 -13.32 22.19
C LEU A 343 -16.18 -13.63 21.90
N LEU A 344 -16.46 -14.68 21.14
CA LEU A 344 -17.82 -15.19 20.90
C LEU A 344 -18.47 -15.64 22.21
N ASP A 345 -17.75 -16.40 23.04
CA ASP A 345 -18.25 -16.90 24.34
C ASP A 345 -18.54 -15.73 25.32
N LYS A 346 -17.90 -14.58 25.13
CA LYS A 346 -18.16 -13.34 25.88
C LYS A 346 -19.22 -12.45 25.23
N GLY A 347 -19.83 -12.83 24.11
CA GLY A 347 -20.80 -12.01 23.37
C GLY A 347 -20.23 -10.73 22.73
N ILE A 348 -18.89 -10.64 22.59
CA ILE A 348 -18.22 -9.42 22.03
C ILE A 348 -18.23 -9.45 20.50
N ILE A 349 -18.25 -10.63 19.88
CA ILE A 349 -18.24 -10.81 18.42
C ILE A 349 -19.29 -11.86 18.04
N THR A 350 -19.89 -11.71 16.86
CA THR A 350 -20.90 -12.65 16.34
C THR A 350 -20.26 -13.75 15.53
N ILE A 351 -20.99 -14.86 15.34
CA ILE A 351 -20.51 -15.97 14.53
C ILE A 351 -20.44 -15.59 13.03
N GLU A 352 -21.33 -14.72 12.58
CA GLU A 352 -21.36 -14.20 11.21
C GLU A 352 -20.09 -13.40 10.89
N GLU A 353 -19.63 -12.60 11.83
CA GLU A 353 -18.36 -11.86 11.71
C GLU A 353 -17.17 -12.81 11.63
N ILE A 354 -17.15 -13.86 12.47
CA ILE A 354 -16.09 -14.88 12.43
C ILE A 354 -16.11 -15.65 11.09
N ASP A 355 -17.29 -16.03 10.60
CA ASP A 355 -17.48 -16.64 9.27
C ASP A 355 -16.93 -15.72 8.17
N GLY A 356 -17.21 -14.44 8.23
CA GLY A 356 -16.71 -13.43 7.30
C GLY A 356 -15.18 -13.35 7.28
N TYR A 357 -14.56 -13.30 8.45
CA TYR A 357 -13.09 -13.29 8.60
C TYR A 357 -12.44 -14.55 8.07
N PHE A 358 -12.94 -15.73 8.44
CA PHE A 358 -12.34 -16.99 8.04
C PHE A 358 -12.51 -17.23 6.53
N ARG A 359 -13.67 -16.91 5.96
CA ARG A 359 -13.90 -16.95 4.50
C ARG A 359 -12.89 -16.07 3.76
N SER A 360 -12.74 -14.82 4.19
CA SER A 360 -11.81 -13.87 3.58
C SER A 360 -10.37 -14.38 3.63
N TRP A 361 -9.94 -14.85 4.81
CA TRP A 361 -8.59 -15.39 4.98
C TRP A 361 -8.35 -16.62 4.09
N LEU A 362 -9.28 -17.58 4.08
CA LEU A 362 -9.14 -18.82 3.33
C LEU A 362 -9.18 -18.56 1.82
N SER A 363 -10.10 -17.70 1.34
CA SER A 363 -10.20 -17.31 -0.07
C SER A 363 -8.90 -16.66 -0.59
N GLY A 364 -8.23 -15.88 0.24
CA GLY A 364 -6.96 -15.24 -0.13
C GLY A 364 -5.75 -16.17 -0.12
N ASN A 365 -5.83 -17.31 0.57
CA ASN A 365 -4.67 -18.16 0.85
C ASN A 365 -4.77 -19.60 0.30
N TYR A 366 -5.96 -20.15 0.03
CA TYR A 366 -6.14 -21.55 -0.33
C TYR A 366 -5.31 -22.01 -1.53
N LYS A 367 -5.04 -21.12 -2.50
CA LYS A 367 -4.22 -21.40 -3.69
C LYS A 367 -2.76 -21.69 -3.36
N TYR A 368 -2.31 -21.33 -2.17
CA TYR A 368 -0.94 -21.50 -1.66
C TYR A 368 -0.87 -22.57 -0.56
N MET A 369 -2.00 -23.19 -0.22
CA MET A 369 -2.11 -24.23 0.82
C MET A 369 -2.18 -25.62 0.20
N SER A 370 -1.61 -26.60 0.90
CA SER A 370 -1.88 -28.00 0.58
C SER A 370 -3.32 -28.38 0.93
N ARG A 371 -3.80 -29.44 0.32
CA ARG A 371 -5.13 -30.00 0.61
C ARG A 371 -5.31 -30.29 2.10
N ASP A 372 -4.31 -30.92 2.72
CA ASP A 372 -4.31 -31.20 4.16
C ASP A 372 -4.35 -29.95 5.03
N GLN A 373 -3.63 -28.91 4.64
CA GLN A 373 -3.66 -27.64 5.37
C GLN A 373 -5.07 -27.03 5.35
N ILE A 374 -5.74 -27.06 4.19
CA ILE A 374 -7.12 -26.57 4.04
C ILE A 374 -8.06 -27.38 4.92
N TYR A 375 -7.98 -28.72 4.80
CA TYR A 375 -8.80 -29.65 5.59
C TYR A 375 -8.59 -29.46 7.11
N LYS A 376 -7.33 -29.44 7.57
CA LYS A 376 -7.00 -29.21 8.99
C LYS A 376 -7.47 -27.88 9.53
N MET A 377 -7.46 -26.82 8.70
CA MET A 377 -7.99 -25.52 9.10
C MET A 377 -9.51 -25.53 9.22
N ASN A 378 -10.21 -26.20 8.30
CA ASN A 378 -11.66 -26.39 8.40
C ASN A 378 -12.03 -27.26 9.62
N SER A 379 -11.34 -28.35 9.86
CA SER A 379 -11.57 -29.23 11.03
C SER A 379 -11.38 -28.46 12.35
N LEU A 380 -10.37 -27.59 12.42
CA LEU A 380 -10.20 -26.70 13.58
C LEU A 380 -11.39 -25.75 13.72
N TYR A 381 -11.85 -25.17 12.61
CA TYR A 381 -13.00 -24.26 12.62
C TYR A 381 -14.25 -24.97 13.14
N VAL A 382 -14.56 -26.16 12.60
CA VAL A 382 -15.69 -26.98 13.05
C VAL A 382 -15.57 -27.34 14.53
N LYS A 383 -14.38 -27.75 14.99
CA LYS A 383 -14.11 -28.05 16.40
C LYS A 383 -14.39 -26.88 17.32
N LEU A 384 -14.07 -25.65 16.90
CA LEU A 384 -14.24 -24.47 17.74
C LEU A 384 -15.66 -23.93 17.74
N PHE A 385 -16.38 -24.01 16.61
CA PHE A 385 -17.64 -23.30 16.40
C PHE A 385 -18.84 -24.24 16.14
N GLY A 386 -18.65 -25.58 16.11
CA GLY A 386 -19.69 -26.57 15.93
C GLY A 386 -20.32 -26.63 14.53
N ARG A 387 -19.80 -25.84 13.57
CA ARG A 387 -20.34 -25.74 12.21
C ARG A 387 -19.26 -25.46 11.18
N SER A 388 -19.48 -25.84 9.92
CA SER A 388 -18.65 -25.40 8.81
C SER A 388 -19.03 -23.99 8.38
N VAL A 389 -18.04 -23.26 7.86
CA VAL A 389 -18.26 -21.94 7.27
C VAL A 389 -19.15 -22.02 6.03
N THR A 390 -20.12 -21.15 5.91
CA THR A 390 -21.02 -21.08 4.75
C THR A 390 -20.37 -20.33 3.59
N TRP A 391 -20.54 -20.84 2.36
CA TRP A 391 -19.99 -20.24 1.15
C TRP A 391 -21.10 -19.82 0.19
N LYS A 392 -20.99 -18.66 -0.43
CA LYS A 392 -21.86 -18.25 -1.54
C LYS A 392 -21.60 -19.13 -2.78
N LYS A 393 -22.50 -19.11 -3.76
CA LYS A 393 -22.32 -19.81 -5.07
C LYS A 393 -20.94 -19.47 -5.66
N GLY A 394 -20.30 -20.40 -6.35
CA GLY A 394 -18.99 -20.22 -6.99
C GLY A 394 -17.77 -20.76 -6.26
N HIS A 395 -17.88 -21.21 -5.01
CA HIS A 395 -16.77 -21.75 -4.22
C HIS A 395 -16.75 -23.30 -4.13
N GLY A 396 -17.28 -24.00 -5.12
CA GLY A 396 -17.43 -25.49 -5.08
C GLY A 396 -16.11 -26.23 -4.84
N ARG A 397 -15.03 -25.86 -5.55
CA ARG A 397 -13.70 -26.47 -5.35
C ARG A 397 -13.19 -26.30 -3.92
N LEU A 398 -13.34 -25.11 -3.33
CA LEU A 398 -12.87 -24.86 -1.97
C LEU A 398 -13.70 -25.62 -0.95
N ARG A 399 -15.03 -25.71 -1.12
CA ARG A 399 -15.91 -26.56 -0.30
C ARG A 399 -15.49 -28.00 -0.35
N TRP A 400 -15.21 -28.52 -1.54
CA TRP A 400 -14.74 -29.90 -1.71
C TRP A 400 -13.40 -30.14 -0.99
N LEU A 401 -12.41 -29.25 -1.16
CA LEU A 401 -11.11 -29.35 -0.46
C LEU A 401 -11.23 -29.30 1.06
N MET A 402 -12.23 -28.59 1.60
CA MET A 402 -12.48 -28.52 3.03
C MET A 402 -13.08 -29.82 3.59
N ALA A 403 -13.81 -30.54 2.78
CA ALA A 403 -14.48 -31.81 3.17
C ALA A 403 -13.61 -33.04 2.97
N HIS A 404 -12.58 -32.99 2.10
CA HIS A 404 -11.81 -34.18 1.71
C HIS A 404 -10.30 -33.94 1.96
N PRO A 405 -9.68 -34.69 2.89
CA PRO A 405 -8.23 -34.70 3.05
C PRO A 405 -7.53 -35.27 1.81
N SER A 406 -6.21 -35.11 1.70
CA SER A 406 -5.43 -35.85 0.71
C SER A 406 -5.58 -37.36 1.00
N ALA A 407 -5.68 -38.18 -0.02
CA ALA A 407 -5.42 -39.60 0.15
C ALA A 407 -4.00 -39.77 0.71
N ALA A 408 -3.84 -40.59 1.74
CA ALA A 408 -2.57 -40.87 2.40
C ALA A 408 -1.57 -41.52 1.44
#